data_8a61478dea5d8a91fb52136dd3f57da8
#
_entry.id   8a61478dea5d8a91fb52136dd3f57da8
#
_cell.length_a   1.000
_cell.length_b   1.000
_cell.length_c   1.000
_cell.angle_alpha   90.00
_cell.angle_beta   90.00
_cell.angle_gamma   90.00
#
_symmetry.space_group_name_H-M   'P 1'
#
loop_
_entity.id
_entity.type
_entity.pdbx_description
1 polymer ?
#
loop_
_entity_poly.entity_id
_entity_poly.type
_entity_poly.pdbx_seq_one_letter_code
_entity_poly.pdbx_strand_id
1 'polypeptide(L)'
;MNMNDQYFESILKDIGFYDFNYPKTHLGLTHFLNAFRIQLIVYEVANNQWNYAGVDRETNNHFTQDLTDYKSFEECVENGIVECCAYLSLKRKHG
;
A
#
# COMPACT_ATOMS: atom_id res chain seq x y z
N MET A 1 -7.79 -4.51 6.69
CA MET A 1 -8.71 -3.99 5.66
C MET A 1 -8.58 -4.86 4.42
N ASN A 2 -9.69 -5.14 3.76
CA ASN A 2 -9.73 -6.04 2.62
C ASN A 2 -9.65 -5.25 1.31
N MET A 3 -8.96 -5.78 0.31
CA MET A 3 -8.88 -5.16 -1.03
C MET A 3 -10.22 -5.11 -1.76
N ASN A 4 -11.24 -5.82 -1.28
CA ASN A 4 -12.60 -5.77 -1.83
C ASN A 4 -13.50 -4.79 -1.07
N ASP A 5 -12.96 -4.05 -0.11
CA ASP A 5 -13.69 -3.06 0.67
C ASP A 5 -14.04 -1.85 -0.21
N GLN A 6 -15.24 -1.30 -0.04
CA GLN A 6 -15.68 -0.12 -0.78
C GLN A 6 -14.81 1.10 -0.50
N TYR A 7 -14.28 1.21 0.70
CA TYR A 7 -13.34 2.27 1.04
C TYR A 7 -12.09 2.20 0.17
N PHE A 8 -11.54 0.99 0.00
CA PHE A 8 -10.38 0.79 -0.86
C PHE A 8 -10.71 1.10 -2.32
N GLU A 9 -11.88 0.70 -2.80
CA GLU A 9 -12.32 1.04 -4.16
C GLU A 9 -12.38 2.56 -4.37
N SER A 10 -12.87 3.28 -3.38
CA SER A 10 -12.90 4.74 -3.43
C SER A 10 -11.49 5.32 -3.55
N ILE A 11 -10.54 4.78 -2.78
CA ILE A 11 -9.14 5.20 -2.85
C ILE A 11 -8.56 4.93 -4.23
N LEU A 12 -8.80 3.74 -4.80
CA LEU A 12 -8.29 3.38 -6.13
C LEU A 12 -8.80 4.33 -7.21
N LYS A 13 -10.06 4.74 -7.11
CA LYS A 13 -10.62 5.73 -8.04
C LYS A 13 -9.95 7.09 -7.86
N ASP A 14 -9.73 7.50 -6.62
CA ASP A 14 -9.08 8.78 -6.31
C ASP A 14 -7.67 8.86 -6.87
N ILE A 15 -6.92 7.78 -6.82
CA ILE A 15 -5.53 7.78 -7.32
C ILE A 15 -5.42 7.43 -8.80
N GLY A 16 -6.55 7.18 -9.47
CA GLY A 16 -6.57 6.91 -10.90
C GLY A 16 -6.06 5.53 -11.29
N PHE A 17 -6.16 4.55 -10.38
CA PHE A 17 -5.66 3.20 -10.64
C PHE A 17 -6.25 2.60 -11.93
N TYR A 18 -7.55 2.83 -12.17
CA TYR A 18 -8.25 2.25 -13.31
C TYR A 18 -7.95 2.94 -14.64
N ASP A 19 -7.22 4.04 -14.62
CA ASP A 19 -6.75 4.70 -15.85
C ASP A 19 -5.51 4.01 -16.43
N PHE A 20 -4.98 3.04 -15.72
CA PHE A 20 -3.79 2.27 -16.11
C PHE A 20 -4.15 0.80 -16.29
N ASN A 21 -3.28 0.04 -16.95
CA ASN A 21 -3.53 -1.36 -17.27
C ASN A 21 -2.92 -2.33 -16.25
N TYR A 22 -2.83 -1.93 -14.99
CA TYR A 22 -2.36 -2.80 -13.94
C TYR A 22 -3.51 -3.68 -13.43
N PRO A 23 -3.28 -4.98 -13.26
CA PRO A 23 -4.32 -5.84 -12.68
C PRO A 23 -4.52 -5.52 -11.20
N LYS A 24 -5.74 -5.71 -10.70
CA LYS A 24 -6.06 -5.50 -9.29
C LYS A 24 -5.64 -6.72 -8.49
N THR A 25 -4.34 -6.90 -8.35
CA THR A 25 -3.68 -7.97 -7.60
C THR A 25 -2.60 -7.34 -6.73
N HIS A 26 -2.04 -8.10 -5.80
CA HIS A 26 -0.93 -7.59 -4.99
C HIS A 26 0.22 -7.10 -5.87
N LEU A 27 0.60 -7.90 -6.86
CA LEU A 27 1.70 -7.53 -7.75
C LEU A 27 1.35 -6.31 -8.61
N GLY A 28 0.15 -6.29 -9.19
CA GLY A 28 -0.27 -5.16 -10.04
C GLY A 28 -0.34 -3.86 -9.27
N LEU A 29 -0.88 -3.89 -8.05
CA LEU A 29 -0.95 -2.71 -7.19
C LEU A 29 0.43 -2.24 -6.76
N THR A 30 1.33 -3.18 -6.45
CA THR A 30 2.71 -2.86 -6.11
C THR A 30 3.42 -2.18 -7.28
N HIS A 31 3.24 -2.70 -8.50
CA HIS A 31 3.82 -2.09 -9.70
C HIS A 31 3.27 -0.69 -9.94
N PHE A 32 1.96 -0.51 -9.76
CA PHE A 32 1.33 0.81 -9.89
C PHE A 32 1.94 1.79 -8.89
N LEU A 33 2.04 1.39 -7.62
CA LEU A 33 2.61 2.24 -6.58
C LEU A 33 4.07 2.60 -6.88
N ASN A 34 4.86 1.64 -7.35
CA ASN A 34 6.26 1.89 -7.71
C ASN A 34 6.38 2.90 -8.86
N ALA A 35 5.43 2.91 -9.80
CA ALA A 35 5.41 3.89 -10.87
C ALA A 35 5.25 5.32 -10.33
N PHE A 36 4.63 5.47 -9.17
CA PHE A 36 4.48 6.76 -8.49
C PHE A 36 5.47 6.94 -7.34
N ARG A 37 6.54 6.13 -7.34
CA ARG A 37 7.64 6.23 -6.38
C ARG A 37 7.23 5.91 -4.94
N ILE A 38 6.18 5.12 -4.78
CA ILE A 38 5.76 4.59 -3.48
C ILE A 38 6.19 3.14 -3.38
N GLN A 39 6.95 2.80 -2.35
CA GLN A 39 7.47 1.46 -2.14
C GLN A 39 6.90 0.84 -0.88
N LEU A 40 6.39 -0.39 -0.99
CA LEU A 40 5.98 -1.19 0.15
C LEU A 40 7.11 -2.16 0.48
N ILE A 41 7.53 -2.18 1.74
CA ILE A 41 8.53 -3.11 2.25
C ILE A 41 7.86 -3.97 3.30
N VAL A 42 7.88 -5.29 3.10
CA VAL A 42 7.30 -6.26 4.05
C VAL A 42 8.46 -7.06 4.63
N TYR A 43 8.46 -7.22 5.94
CA TYR A 43 9.55 -7.90 6.63
C TYR A 43 9.03 -8.75 7.79
N GLU A 44 9.78 -9.78 8.13
CA GLU A 44 9.45 -10.65 9.25
C GLU A 44 10.11 -10.08 10.50
N VAL A 45 9.30 -9.82 11.54
CA VAL A 45 9.81 -9.27 12.81
C VAL A 45 10.14 -10.37 13.82
N ALA A 46 9.44 -11.50 13.72
CA ALA A 46 9.65 -12.67 14.54
C ALA A 46 9.10 -13.88 13.79
N ASN A 47 9.31 -15.07 14.30
CA ASN A 47 8.83 -16.29 13.64
C ASN A 47 7.32 -16.19 13.36
N ASN A 48 6.93 -16.21 12.09
CA ASN A 48 5.55 -16.11 11.62
C ASN A 48 4.85 -14.80 12.02
N GLN A 49 5.61 -13.74 12.24
CA GLN A 49 5.07 -12.42 12.51
C GLN A 49 5.65 -11.42 11.51
N TRP A 50 4.78 -10.71 10.80
CA TRP A 50 5.13 -9.83 9.70
C TRP A 50 4.71 -8.40 9.96
N ASN A 51 5.46 -7.47 9.43
CA ASN A 51 5.09 -6.06 9.45
C ASN A 51 5.51 -5.42 8.14
N TYR A 52 5.15 -4.16 7.93
CA TYR A 52 5.46 -3.46 6.69
C TYR A 52 5.86 -2.02 6.97
N ALA A 53 6.54 -1.43 5.99
CA ALA A 53 6.83 -0.01 5.95
C ALA A 53 6.50 0.51 4.57
N GLY A 54 5.93 1.70 4.52
CA GLY A 54 5.72 2.42 3.26
C GLY A 54 6.78 3.51 3.13
N VAL A 55 7.31 3.67 1.93
CA VAL A 55 8.34 4.68 1.66
C VAL A 55 7.94 5.49 0.43
N ASP A 56 7.87 6.78 0.59
CA ASP A 56 7.76 7.72 -0.52
C ASP A 56 9.18 8.03 -1.01
N ARG A 57 9.56 7.46 -2.15
CA ARG A 57 10.92 7.59 -2.68
C ARG A 57 11.20 8.98 -3.25
N GLU A 58 10.16 9.75 -3.52
CA GLU A 58 10.33 11.11 -4.02
C GLU A 58 10.80 12.05 -2.91
N THR A 59 10.30 11.84 -1.68
CA THR A 59 10.61 12.69 -0.53
C THR A 59 11.47 11.98 0.51
N ASN A 60 11.70 10.68 0.35
CA ASN A 60 12.31 9.79 1.35
C ASN A 60 11.55 9.76 2.67
N ASN A 61 10.25 10.01 2.61
CA ASN A 61 9.38 9.94 3.77
C ASN A 61 8.96 8.50 4.03
N HIS A 62 9.21 8.02 5.24
CA HIS A 62 8.75 6.71 5.69
C HIS A 62 7.43 6.92 6.43
N PHE A 63 6.40 6.22 5.98
CA PHE A 63 5.07 6.34 6.56
C PHE A 63 4.57 4.95 6.92
N THR A 64 4.45 4.66 8.17
CA THR A 64 3.81 3.44 8.67
C THR A 64 3.28 3.79 10.03
N GLN A 65 1.98 3.68 10.18
CA GLN A 65 1.31 4.00 11.43
C GLN A 65 0.88 2.76 12.18
N ASP A 66 0.87 1.62 11.51
CA ASP A 66 0.38 0.38 12.10
C ASP A 66 1.53 -0.31 12.82
N LEU A 67 1.39 -0.46 14.13
CA LEU A 67 2.36 -1.15 14.97
C LEU A 67 1.94 -2.60 15.24
N THR A 68 0.86 -3.04 14.62
CA THR A 68 0.36 -4.40 14.79
C THR A 68 1.15 -5.36 13.91
N ASP A 69 1.65 -6.44 14.50
CA ASP A 69 2.29 -7.49 13.75
C ASP A 69 1.23 -8.45 13.19
N TYR A 70 1.41 -8.84 11.94
CA TYR A 70 0.50 -9.72 11.24
C TYR A 70 1.02 -11.15 11.26
N LYS A 71 0.13 -12.11 11.46
CA LYS A 71 0.49 -13.53 11.49
C LYS A 71 0.56 -14.15 10.10
N SER A 72 0.05 -13.46 9.08
CA SER A 72 0.06 -13.90 7.70
C SER A 72 0.80 -12.88 6.84
N PHE A 73 1.74 -13.38 6.01
CA PHE A 73 2.43 -12.55 5.03
C PHE A 73 1.43 -11.85 4.09
N GLU A 74 0.45 -12.61 3.61
CA GLU A 74 -0.53 -12.10 2.65
C GLU A 74 -1.40 -11.01 3.25
N GLU A 75 -1.83 -11.19 4.49
CA GLU A 75 -2.59 -10.17 5.20
C GLU A 75 -1.77 -8.91 5.40
N CYS A 76 -0.49 -9.06 5.75
CA CYS A 76 0.43 -7.95 5.91
C CYS A 76 0.60 -7.18 4.61
N VAL A 77 0.83 -7.88 3.49
CA VAL A 77 0.97 -7.26 2.17
C VAL A 77 -0.30 -6.50 1.80
N GLU A 78 -1.46 -7.10 2.01
CA GLU A 78 -2.73 -6.47 1.65
C GLU A 78 -2.97 -5.18 2.43
N ASN A 79 -2.74 -5.21 3.73
CA ASN A 79 -2.88 -4.01 4.56
C ASN A 79 -1.84 -2.95 4.20
N GLY A 80 -0.63 -3.36 3.87
CA GLY A 80 0.41 -2.46 3.41
C GLY A 80 0.05 -1.76 2.10
N ILE A 81 -0.50 -2.51 1.15
CA ILE A 81 -0.95 -1.95 -0.13
C ILE A 81 -2.04 -0.90 0.10
N VAL A 82 -3.03 -1.22 0.94
CA VAL A 82 -4.12 -0.28 1.22
C VAL A 82 -3.57 1.00 1.84
N GLU A 83 -2.65 0.89 2.79
CA GLU A 83 -2.05 2.06 3.43
C GLU A 83 -1.23 2.89 2.43
N CYS A 84 -0.46 2.24 1.57
CA CYS A 84 0.31 2.96 0.54
C CYS A 84 -0.61 3.69 -0.44
N CYS A 85 -1.71 3.08 -0.84
CA CYS A 85 -2.68 3.73 -1.71
C CYS A 85 -3.37 4.91 -1.01
N ALA A 86 -3.69 4.77 0.26
CA ALA A 86 -4.26 5.86 1.06
C ALA A 86 -3.28 7.02 1.18
N TYR A 87 -2.00 6.72 1.40
CA TYR A 87 -0.96 7.74 1.44
C TYR A 87 -0.88 8.51 0.12
N LEU A 88 -0.88 7.79 -1.00
CA LEU A 88 -0.83 8.42 -2.33
C LEU A 88 -2.04 9.32 -2.56
N SER A 89 -3.23 8.88 -2.14
CA SER A 89 -4.46 9.67 -2.24
C SER A 89 -4.33 10.98 -1.46
N LEU A 90 -3.86 10.91 -0.21
CA LEU A 90 -3.68 12.10 0.62
C LEU A 90 -2.62 13.03 0.04
N LYS A 91 -1.51 12.48 -0.44
CA LYS A 91 -0.44 13.26 -1.04
C LYS A 91 -0.95 14.08 -2.23
N ARG A 92 -1.78 13.49 -3.08
CA ARG A 92 -2.34 14.18 -4.25
C ARG A 92 -3.34 15.27 -3.88
N LYS A 93 -4.07 15.08 -2.77
CA LYS A 93 -5.04 16.08 -2.32
C LYS A 93 -4.37 17.28 -1.67
N HIS A 94 -3.21 17.09 -1.07
CA HIS A 94 -2.51 18.13 -0.31
C HIS A 94 -1.21 18.59 -0.97
N GLY A 95 -0.85 17.98 -2.04
CA GLY A 95 0.33 18.32 -2.81
C GLY A 95 -0.01 18.98 -4.09
#